data_b8e8b7a2906e3d53d7819aa7c3db0155
#
_entry.id   b8e8b7a2906e3d53d7819aa7c3db0155
#
_cell.length_a   1.000
_cell.length_b   1.000
_cell.length_c   1.000
_cell.angle_alpha   90.00
_cell.angle_beta   90.00
_cell.angle_gamma   90.00
#
_symmetry.space_group_name_H-M   'P 1'
#
loop_
_entity.id
_entity.type
_entity.pdbx_description
1 polymer ?
#
loop_
_entity_poly.entity_id
_entity_poly.type
_entity_poly.pdbx_seq_one_letter_code
_entity_poly.pdbx_strand_id
1 'polypeptide(L)'
;MGITDVLALLGGLALFLYGMQMMSTGLEAAAGNRMKSILEKLTSNRIKGVLVGAAITAVIQSSSATTVMVVGFVNSGLMTLKQAVWVIMGANIGTTITGQLIALDIGAIAPLFAIAGVGAIMFIKSEKVHHISSIFAGLGILFMGMDMMGAAMSPLKESEAFISLMTKFDNPLLGILVGALFTAVIQSSSASVGILQALASTGMIPLSSAVFVLFGQNIGTCITAVLASIGMKVNAKRTTVIHLLFNIIGTVLFTVICLVTPYVTWIEAMTPGDPVAQIANAHTVFNIVTTLLLLPFGTH
;
A
#
# COMPACT_ATOMS: atom_id res chain seq x y z
N MET A 1 26.93 -6.85 8.81
CA MET A 1 25.67 -7.07 9.55
C MET A 1 25.82 -8.25 10.48
N GLY A 2 25.73 -8.02 11.79
CA GLY A 2 25.82 -9.06 12.80
C GLY A 2 24.45 -9.65 13.13
N ILE A 3 24.42 -10.68 14.01
CA ILE A 3 23.17 -11.32 14.45
C ILE A 3 22.26 -10.33 15.19
N THR A 4 22.85 -9.40 15.93
CA THR A 4 22.11 -8.32 16.63
C THR A 4 21.41 -7.37 15.67
N ASP A 5 22.01 -7.05 14.53
CA ASP A 5 21.40 -6.21 13.49
C ASP A 5 20.22 -6.95 12.83
N VAL A 6 20.36 -8.25 12.58
CA VAL A 6 19.26 -9.07 12.04
C VAL A 6 18.10 -9.13 13.01
N LEU A 7 18.38 -9.34 14.30
CA LEU A 7 17.34 -9.36 15.35
C LEU A 7 16.66 -7.98 15.48
N ALA A 8 17.43 -6.90 15.41
CA ALA A 8 16.89 -5.53 15.43
C ALA A 8 16.02 -5.24 14.18
N LEU A 9 16.45 -5.69 13.00
CA LEU A 9 15.65 -5.58 11.77
C LEU A 9 14.32 -6.32 11.88
N LEU A 10 14.36 -7.57 12.37
CA LEU A 10 13.14 -8.37 12.58
C LEU A 10 12.23 -7.76 13.65
N GLY A 11 12.79 -7.23 14.73
CA GLY A 11 12.06 -6.51 15.77
C GLY A 11 11.41 -5.22 15.25
N GLY A 12 12.15 -4.43 14.47
CA GLY A 12 11.64 -3.24 13.80
C GLY A 12 10.52 -3.57 12.82
N LEU A 13 10.68 -4.64 12.04
CA LEU A 13 9.65 -5.14 11.13
C LEU A 13 8.38 -5.57 11.88
N ALA A 14 8.53 -6.27 13.00
CA ALA A 14 7.40 -6.68 13.83
C ALA A 14 6.63 -5.47 14.37
N LEU A 15 7.33 -4.44 14.87
CA LEU A 15 6.72 -3.20 15.34
C LEU A 15 6.03 -2.45 14.18
N PHE A 16 6.67 -2.35 13.03
CA PHE A 16 6.10 -1.71 11.85
C PHE A 16 4.79 -2.38 11.42
N LEU A 17 4.79 -3.70 11.29
CA LEU A 17 3.61 -4.47 10.88
C LEU A 17 2.50 -4.41 11.93
N TYR A 18 2.84 -4.52 13.21
CA TYR A 18 1.86 -4.44 14.29
C TYR A 18 1.27 -3.03 14.43
N GLY A 19 2.09 -1.99 14.32
CA GLY A 19 1.63 -0.60 14.32
C GLY A 19 0.68 -0.32 13.17
N MET A 20 0.98 -0.82 11.97
CA MET A 20 0.10 -0.72 10.81
C MET A 20 -1.22 -1.48 11.05
N GLN A 21 -1.17 -2.67 11.62
CA GLN A 21 -2.37 -3.45 11.95
C GLN A 21 -3.24 -2.74 12.99
N MET A 22 -2.66 -2.17 14.04
CA MET A 22 -3.39 -1.39 15.04
C MET A 22 -4.06 -0.16 14.43
N MET A 23 -3.34 0.59 13.59
CA MET A 23 -3.87 1.76 12.91
C MET A 23 -5.04 1.38 12.01
N SER A 24 -4.88 0.36 11.18
CA SER A 24 -5.91 -0.13 10.26
C SER A 24 -7.15 -0.60 11.01
N THR A 25 -7.00 -1.43 12.03
CA THR A 25 -8.11 -1.93 12.85
C THR A 25 -8.83 -0.79 13.58
N GLY A 26 -8.10 0.19 14.09
CA GLY A 26 -8.69 1.37 14.72
C GLY A 26 -9.51 2.22 13.75
N LEU A 27 -9.00 2.43 12.53
CA LEU A 27 -9.72 3.15 11.47
C LEU A 27 -10.98 2.42 11.03
N GLU A 28 -10.88 1.10 10.81
CA GLU A 28 -12.02 0.24 10.43
C GLU A 28 -13.11 0.26 11.51
N ALA A 29 -12.74 0.11 12.78
CA ALA A 29 -13.66 0.13 13.90
C ALA A 29 -14.30 1.53 14.10
N ALA A 30 -13.54 2.60 13.93
CA ALA A 30 -14.06 3.97 14.01
C ALA A 30 -15.03 4.30 12.86
N ALA A 31 -14.81 3.73 11.67
CA ALA A 31 -15.69 3.88 10.52
C ALA A 31 -17.00 3.09 10.67
N GLY A 32 -16.99 1.98 11.40
CA GLY A 32 -18.15 1.14 11.71
C GLY A 32 -18.73 0.40 10.50
N ASN A 33 -19.90 -0.21 10.68
CA ASN A 33 -20.55 -1.05 9.67
C ASN A 33 -21.14 -0.28 8.46
N ARG A 34 -20.93 1.02 8.39
CA ARG A 34 -21.48 1.87 7.30
C ARG A 34 -20.80 1.63 5.95
N MET A 35 -19.57 1.10 5.94
CA MET A 35 -18.80 0.90 4.71
C MET A 35 -19.51 0.00 3.70
N LYS A 36 -20.10 -1.10 4.16
CA LYS A 36 -20.87 -2.02 3.31
C LYS A 36 -22.06 -1.32 2.63
N SER A 37 -22.85 -0.57 3.42
CA SER A 37 -24.01 0.17 2.92
C SER A 37 -23.61 1.29 1.95
N ILE A 38 -22.46 1.92 2.17
CA ILE A 38 -21.92 2.95 1.27
C ILE A 38 -21.54 2.32 -0.07
N LEU A 39 -20.84 1.18 -0.08
CA LEU A 39 -20.50 0.46 -1.30
C LEU A 39 -21.74 0.05 -2.11
N GLU A 40 -22.78 -0.45 -1.45
CA GLU A 40 -24.00 -0.89 -2.11
C GLU A 40 -24.77 0.28 -2.75
N LYS A 41 -24.83 1.44 -2.10
CA LYS A 41 -25.72 2.55 -2.48
C LYS A 41 -25.07 3.64 -3.33
N LEU A 42 -23.76 3.89 -3.15
CA LEU A 42 -23.10 5.07 -3.71
C LEU A 42 -22.26 4.79 -4.96
N THR A 43 -22.34 3.62 -5.55
CA THR A 43 -21.55 3.24 -6.74
C THR A 43 -22.32 3.36 -8.05
N SER A 44 -23.25 4.32 -8.15
CA SER A 44 -24.18 4.45 -9.28
C SER A 44 -23.54 4.90 -10.59
N ASN A 45 -22.39 5.59 -10.54
CA ASN A 45 -21.66 6.01 -11.74
C ASN A 45 -20.14 5.87 -11.55
N ARG A 46 -19.38 6.05 -12.65
CA ARG A 46 -17.93 5.85 -12.71
C ARG A 46 -17.17 6.65 -11.64
N ILE A 47 -17.44 7.95 -11.57
CA ILE A 47 -16.74 8.87 -10.67
C ILE A 47 -17.08 8.52 -9.21
N LYS A 48 -18.37 8.33 -8.91
CA LYS A 48 -18.79 7.93 -7.55
C LYS A 48 -18.18 6.59 -7.14
N GLY A 49 -18.15 5.60 -8.04
CA GLY A 49 -17.55 4.30 -7.78
C GLY A 49 -16.06 4.43 -7.43
N VAL A 50 -15.30 5.20 -8.20
CA VAL A 50 -13.87 5.45 -7.92
C VAL A 50 -13.69 6.19 -6.59
N LEU A 51 -14.43 7.27 -6.35
CA LEU A 51 -14.31 8.05 -5.10
C LEU A 51 -14.68 7.21 -3.88
N VAL A 52 -15.73 6.41 -3.96
CA VAL A 52 -16.16 5.52 -2.87
C VAL A 52 -15.11 4.44 -2.62
N GLY A 53 -14.60 3.80 -3.68
CA GLY A 53 -13.52 2.81 -3.55
C GLY A 53 -12.26 3.39 -2.93
N ALA A 54 -11.86 4.59 -3.35
CA ALA A 54 -10.70 5.29 -2.78
C ALA A 54 -10.92 5.66 -1.31
N ALA A 55 -12.06 6.24 -0.97
CA ALA A 55 -12.38 6.65 0.40
C ALA A 55 -12.45 5.45 1.36
N ILE A 56 -13.14 4.36 0.96
CA ILE A 56 -13.25 3.16 1.79
C ILE A 56 -11.88 2.54 2.01
N THR A 57 -11.09 2.37 0.96
CA THR A 57 -9.76 1.77 1.09
C THR A 57 -8.81 2.65 1.89
N ALA A 58 -8.88 3.98 1.74
CA ALA A 58 -8.11 4.90 2.56
C ALA A 58 -8.47 4.79 4.06
N VAL A 59 -9.74 4.56 4.38
CA VAL A 59 -10.21 4.39 5.77
C VAL A 59 -9.86 3.01 6.31
N ILE A 60 -10.14 1.93 5.56
CA ILE A 60 -9.87 0.56 5.99
C ILE A 60 -8.34 0.27 5.98
N GLN A 61 -7.56 1.03 5.17
CA GLN A 61 -6.13 0.82 4.97
C GLN A 61 -5.79 -0.57 4.40
N SER A 62 -6.74 -1.20 3.71
CA SER A 62 -6.60 -2.53 3.11
C SER A 62 -7.34 -2.62 1.79
N SER A 63 -6.61 -2.51 0.68
CA SER A 63 -7.18 -2.75 -0.65
C SER A 63 -7.59 -4.21 -0.85
N SER A 64 -6.88 -5.14 -0.21
CA SER A 64 -7.23 -6.56 -0.24
C SER A 64 -8.61 -6.79 0.38
N ALA A 65 -8.89 -6.21 1.56
CA ALA A 65 -10.20 -6.31 2.19
C ALA A 65 -11.30 -5.69 1.32
N THR A 66 -11.08 -4.49 0.78
CA THR A 66 -12.02 -3.83 -0.13
C THR A 66 -12.27 -4.69 -1.38
N THR A 67 -11.21 -5.19 -2.02
CA THR A 67 -11.34 -5.98 -3.25
C THR A 67 -12.05 -7.30 -3.02
N VAL A 68 -11.71 -8.03 -1.94
CA VAL A 68 -12.38 -9.28 -1.57
C VAL A 68 -13.87 -9.05 -1.29
N MET A 69 -14.20 -7.95 -0.58
CA MET A 69 -15.58 -7.55 -0.33
C MET A 69 -16.33 -7.29 -1.64
N VAL A 70 -15.74 -6.55 -2.56
CA VAL A 70 -16.31 -6.25 -3.89
C VAL A 70 -16.53 -7.53 -4.71
N VAL A 71 -15.53 -8.42 -4.73
CA VAL A 71 -15.65 -9.74 -5.40
C VAL A 71 -16.80 -10.56 -4.80
N GLY A 72 -16.95 -10.55 -3.48
CA GLY A 72 -18.05 -11.18 -2.76
C GLY A 72 -19.41 -10.58 -3.13
N PHE A 73 -19.51 -9.24 -3.23
CA PHE A 73 -20.74 -8.55 -3.63
C PHE A 73 -21.15 -8.86 -5.07
N VAL A 74 -20.19 -8.95 -6.00
CA VAL A 74 -20.46 -9.38 -7.37
C VAL A 74 -20.93 -10.84 -7.38
N ASN A 75 -20.31 -11.71 -6.58
CA ASN A 75 -20.67 -13.11 -6.48
C ASN A 75 -22.10 -13.32 -5.94
N SER A 76 -22.52 -12.52 -4.97
CA SER A 76 -23.87 -12.56 -4.37
C SER A 76 -24.93 -11.81 -5.20
N GLY A 77 -24.52 -11.05 -6.22
CA GLY A 77 -25.43 -10.24 -7.05
C GLY A 77 -25.79 -8.87 -6.42
N LEU A 78 -25.16 -8.50 -5.32
CA LEU A 78 -25.36 -7.19 -4.67
C LEU A 78 -24.69 -6.04 -5.46
N MET A 79 -23.71 -6.36 -6.30
CA MET A 79 -22.98 -5.40 -7.11
C MET A 79 -22.81 -5.91 -8.53
N THR A 80 -22.96 -5.03 -9.51
CA THR A 80 -22.67 -5.37 -10.91
C THR A 80 -21.18 -5.37 -11.20
N LEU A 81 -20.74 -6.09 -12.23
CA LEU A 81 -19.35 -6.08 -12.66
C LEU A 81 -18.86 -4.65 -12.98
N LYS A 82 -19.69 -3.82 -13.61
CA LYS A 82 -19.33 -2.41 -13.93
C LYS A 82 -19.05 -1.60 -12.67
N GLN A 83 -19.90 -1.70 -11.67
CA GLN A 83 -19.69 -1.01 -10.37
C GLN A 83 -18.40 -1.49 -9.70
N ALA A 84 -18.18 -2.80 -9.70
CA ALA A 84 -16.98 -3.40 -9.12
C ALA A 84 -15.69 -2.87 -9.75
N VAL A 85 -15.64 -2.72 -11.07
CA VAL A 85 -14.48 -2.16 -11.78
C VAL A 85 -14.14 -0.76 -11.28
N TRP A 86 -15.14 0.11 -11.15
CA TRP A 86 -14.91 1.49 -10.67
C TRP A 86 -14.44 1.53 -9.23
N VAL A 87 -15.02 0.70 -8.36
CA VAL A 87 -14.62 0.61 -6.95
C VAL A 87 -13.20 0.08 -6.82
N ILE A 88 -12.81 -0.91 -7.61
CA ILE A 88 -11.44 -1.46 -7.61
C ILE A 88 -10.41 -0.43 -8.07
N MET A 89 -10.71 0.32 -9.13
CA MET A 89 -9.85 1.42 -9.57
C MET A 89 -9.65 2.45 -8.45
N GLY A 90 -10.73 2.79 -7.74
CA GLY A 90 -10.67 3.65 -6.55
C GLY A 90 -9.88 3.03 -5.41
N ALA A 91 -10.06 1.75 -5.14
CA ALA A 91 -9.35 1.04 -4.07
C ALA A 91 -7.83 1.07 -4.28
N ASN A 92 -7.37 0.96 -5.52
CA ASN A 92 -5.95 1.09 -5.85
C ASN A 92 -5.42 2.50 -5.52
N ILE A 93 -6.19 3.55 -5.79
CA ILE A 93 -5.84 4.92 -5.36
C ILE A 93 -5.83 5.02 -3.83
N GLY A 94 -6.87 4.52 -3.17
CA GLY A 94 -7.01 4.59 -1.70
C GLY A 94 -5.87 3.92 -0.93
N THR A 95 -5.31 2.85 -1.48
CA THR A 95 -4.13 2.17 -0.91
C THR A 95 -2.93 3.10 -0.79
N THR A 96 -2.79 4.08 -1.68
CA THR A 96 -1.62 4.97 -1.68
C THR A 96 -1.57 5.90 -0.47
N ILE A 97 -2.68 6.09 0.23
CA ILE A 97 -2.75 6.90 1.46
C ILE A 97 -1.84 6.34 2.54
N THR A 98 -1.65 5.02 2.64
CA THR A 98 -0.72 4.44 3.61
C THR A 98 0.71 4.94 3.39
N GLY A 99 1.19 4.92 2.15
CA GLY A 99 2.51 5.45 1.80
C GLY A 99 2.63 6.95 2.10
N GLN A 100 1.57 7.73 1.86
CA GLN A 100 1.53 9.16 2.17
C GLN A 100 1.56 9.41 3.68
N LEU A 101 0.86 8.60 4.47
CA LEU A 101 0.93 8.69 5.94
C LEU A 101 2.33 8.37 6.47
N ILE A 102 2.99 7.35 5.91
CA ILE A 102 4.38 7.00 6.26
C ILE A 102 5.34 8.14 5.88
N ALA A 103 5.04 8.90 4.84
CA ALA A 103 5.85 10.02 4.38
C ALA A 103 5.70 11.31 5.21
N LEU A 104 4.84 11.34 6.24
CA LEU A 104 4.59 12.55 7.05
C LEU A 104 5.77 13.00 7.93
N ASP A 105 6.87 12.26 7.97
CA ASP A 105 8.07 12.59 8.77
C ASP A 105 7.77 12.98 10.24
N ILE A 106 6.94 12.17 10.88
CA ILE A 106 6.58 12.35 12.30
C ILE A 106 7.41 11.48 13.25
N GLY A 107 8.52 10.89 12.75
CA GLY A 107 9.37 9.97 13.51
C GLY A 107 9.81 10.54 14.86
N ALA A 108 10.19 11.81 14.90
CA ALA A 108 10.64 12.47 16.14
C ALA A 108 9.56 12.52 17.25
N ILE A 109 8.28 12.60 16.87
CA ILE A 109 7.14 12.65 17.82
C ILE A 109 6.39 11.32 17.91
N ALA A 110 6.80 10.32 17.15
CA ALA A 110 6.18 9.00 17.14
C ALA A 110 6.11 8.34 18.54
N PRO A 111 7.16 8.41 19.39
CA PRO A 111 7.07 7.88 20.76
C PRO A 111 5.96 8.55 21.59
N LEU A 112 5.68 9.83 21.37
CA LEU A 112 4.61 10.55 22.05
C LEU A 112 3.23 10.01 21.61
N PHE A 113 3.03 9.78 20.31
CA PHE A 113 1.81 9.15 19.81
C PHE A 113 1.63 7.74 20.37
N ALA A 114 2.71 6.96 20.43
CA ALA A 114 2.67 5.61 20.98
C ALA A 114 2.27 5.61 22.45
N ILE A 115 2.94 6.40 23.30
CA ILE A 115 2.64 6.42 24.75
C ILE A 115 1.26 6.98 25.04
N ALA A 116 0.85 8.05 24.38
CA ALA A 116 -0.47 8.65 24.56
C ALA A 116 -1.59 7.68 24.13
N GLY A 117 -1.43 7.03 22.96
CA GLY A 117 -2.39 6.06 22.46
C GLY A 117 -2.48 4.81 23.34
N VAL A 118 -1.34 4.22 23.72
CA VAL A 118 -1.29 3.04 24.62
C VAL A 118 -1.85 3.39 25.99
N GLY A 119 -1.48 4.54 26.55
CA GLY A 119 -2.02 5.01 27.85
C GLY A 119 -3.54 5.16 27.81
N ALA A 120 -4.08 5.77 26.77
CA ALA A 120 -5.52 5.93 26.62
C ALA A 120 -6.24 4.57 26.48
N ILE A 121 -5.66 3.59 25.75
CA ILE A 121 -6.20 2.23 25.66
C ILE A 121 -6.24 1.55 27.02
N MET A 122 -5.18 1.73 27.83
CA MET A 122 -5.07 1.05 29.13
C MET A 122 -5.95 1.65 30.21
N PHE A 123 -6.16 2.96 30.22
CA PHE A 123 -6.78 3.67 31.35
C PHE A 123 -8.18 4.18 31.06
N ILE A 124 -8.61 4.31 29.80
CA ILE A 124 -9.93 4.82 29.44
C ILE A 124 -10.81 3.68 28.94
N LYS A 125 -11.98 3.47 29.56
CA LYS A 125 -12.90 2.35 29.26
C LYS A 125 -13.87 2.59 28.10
N SER A 126 -13.72 3.68 27.33
CA SER A 126 -14.61 4.00 26.21
C SER A 126 -14.15 3.31 24.92
N GLU A 127 -15.00 2.50 24.31
CA GLU A 127 -14.71 1.83 23.02
C GLU A 127 -14.31 2.82 21.91
N LYS A 128 -15.03 3.95 21.82
CA LYS A 128 -14.70 4.99 20.84
C LYS A 128 -13.30 5.57 21.05
N VAL A 129 -12.93 5.79 22.31
CA VAL A 129 -11.58 6.26 22.65
C VAL A 129 -10.55 5.18 22.31
N HIS A 130 -10.84 3.90 22.58
CA HIS A 130 -9.94 2.81 22.22
C HIS A 130 -9.67 2.75 20.71
N HIS A 131 -10.69 2.89 19.87
CA HIS A 131 -10.50 2.87 18.41
C HIS A 131 -9.63 4.05 17.93
N ILE A 132 -9.91 5.26 18.40
CA ILE A 132 -9.12 6.44 18.06
C ILE A 132 -7.69 6.32 18.60
N SER A 133 -7.53 5.87 19.83
CA SER A 133 -6.23 5.71 20.48
C SER A 133 -5.40 4.62 19.80
N SER A 134 -6.03 3.56 19.26
CA SER A 134 -5.37 2.54 18.47
C SER A 134 -4.79 3.08 17.16
N ILE A 135 -5.44 4.08 16.56
CA ILE A 135 -4.91 4.76 15.37
C ILE A 135 -3.60 5.48 15.70
N PHE A 136 -3.60 6.28 16.76
CA PHE A 136 -2.41 7.04 17.17
C PHE A 136 -1.30 6.13 17.73
N ALA A 137 -1.64 5.15 18.55
CA ALA A 137 -0.68 4.17 19.06
C ALA A 137 -0.05 3.38 17.91
N GLY A 138 -0.87 2.91 16.99
CA GLY A 138 -0.42 2.17 15.81
C GLY A 138 0.51 3.00 14.92
N LEU A 139 0.16 4.25 14.66
CA LEU A 139 0.99 5.17 13.89
C LEU A 139 2.35 5.42 14.56
N GLY A 140 2.36 5.67 15.88
CA GLY A 140 3.59 5.85 16.64
C GLY A 140 4.48 4.60 16.62
N ILE A 141 3.91 3.43 16.87
CA ILE A 141 4.63 2.14 16.84
C ILE A 141 5.17 1.83 15.45
N LEU A 142 4.41 2.13 14.39
CA LEU A 142 4.84 1.97 13.00
C LEU A 142 6.12 2.76 12.71
N PHE A 143 6.16 4.06 13.06
CA PHE A 143 7.34 4.89 12.84
C PHE A 143 8.52 4.46 13.69
N MET A 144 8.30 4.06 14.94
CA MET A 144 9.37 3.49 15.78
C MET A 144 9.96 2.21 15.16
N GLY A 145 9.11 1.35 14.61
CA GLY A 145 9.55 0.16 13.87
C GLY A 145 10.34 0.49 12.61
N MET A 146 9.91 1.52 11.87
CA MET A 146 10.61 1.99 10.67
C MET A 146 12.00 2.55 11.00
N ASP A 147 12.12 3.37 12.04
CA ASP A 147 13.41 3.90 12.49
C ASP A 147 14.34 2.77 12.94
N MET A 148 13.82 1.79 13.67
CA MET A 148 14.58 0.62 14.11
C MET A 148 15.07 -0.22 12.92
N MET A 149 14.25 -0.43 11.89
CA MET A 149 14.66 -1.10 10.66
C MET A 149 15.78 -0.31 9.94
N GLY A 150 15.60 1.00 9.80
CA GLY A 150 16.60 1.87 9.16
C GLY A 150 17.95 1.80 9.86
N ALA A 151 17.96 1.89 11.18
CA ALA A 151 19.17 1.79 11.98
C ALA A 151 19.84 0.40 11.86
N ALA A 152 19.07 -0.66 11.89
CA ALA A 152 19.57 -2.04 11.76
C ALA A 152 20.18 -2.33 10.38
N MET A 153 19.68 -1.67 9.33
CA MET A 153 20.20 -1.80 7.96
C MET A 153 21.43 -0.93 7.68
N SER A 154 21.78 0.01 8.57
CA SER A 154 22.90 0.93 8.37
C SER A 154 24.23 0.24 8.01
N PRO A 155 24.63 -0.91 8.62
CA PRO A 155 25.86 -1.62 8.24
C PRO A 155 25.88 -2.12 6.79
N LEU A 156 24.71 -2.29 6.14
CA LEU A 156 24.63 -2.73 4.75
C LEU A 156 25.10 -1.67 3.75
N LYS A 157 25.11 -0.40 4.14
CA LYS A 157 25.60 0.70 3.29
C LYS A 157 27.06 0.53 2.86
N GLU A 158 27.86 -0.17 3.65
CA GLU A 158 29.28 -0.43 3.41
C GLU A 158 29.53 -1.83 2.82
N SER A 159 28.48 -2.63 2.63
CA SER A 159 28.59 -3.98 2.09
C SER A 159 28.60 -3.97 0.56
N GLU A 160 29.73 -4.25 -0.06
CA GLU A 160 29.86 -4.36 -1.52
C GLU A 160 28.90 -5.38 -2.11
N ALA A 161 28.69 -6.53 -1.43
CA ALA A 161 27.76 -7.56 -1.87
C ALA A 161 26.31 -7.03 -1.88
N PHE A 162 25.92 -6.25 -0.88
CA PHE A 162 24.58 -5.66 -0.81
C PHE A 162 24.39 -4.58 -1.87
N ILE A 163 25.36 -3.68 -2.04
CA ILE A 163 25.36 -2.63 -3.09
C ILE A 163 25.24 -3.29 -4.47
N SER A 164 26.04 -4.33 -4.74
CA SER A 164 25.96 -5.09 -6.00
C SER A 164 24.59 -5.75 -6.21
N LEU A 165 23.94 -6.22 -5.14
CA LEU A 165 22.60 -6.77 -5.23
C LEU A 165 21.58 -5.68 -5.57
N MET A 166 21.69 -4.51 -4.94
CA MET A 166 20.76 -3.39 -5.19
C MET A 166 20.88 -2.84 -6.60
N THR A 167 22.07 -2.82 -7.20
CA THR A 167 22.25 -2.39 -8.60
C THR A 167 21.57 -3.32 -9.60
N LYS A 168 21.32 -4.59 -9.26
CA LYS A 168 20.56 -5.49 -10.14
C LYS A 168 19.11 -5.05 -10.31
N PHE A 169 18.55 -4.30 -9.37
CA PHE A 169 17.19 -3.74 -9.46
C PHE A 169 17.06 -2.58 -10.46
N ASP A 170 18.16 -2.14 -11.07
CA ASP A 170 18.13 -1.24 -12.23
C ASP A 170 17.52 -1.93 -13.45
N ASN A 171 17.49 -3.26 -13.47
CA ASN A 171 16.74 -4.03 -14.45
C ASN A 171 15.24 -3.98 -14.12
N PRO A 172 14.40 -3.35 -14.98
CA PRO A 172 12.98 -3.19 -14.72
C PRO A 172 12.26 -4.52 -14.46
N LEU A 173 12.56 -5.54 -15.24
CA LEU A 173 11.91 -6.85 -15.15
C LEU A 173 12.20 -7.54 -13.81
N LEU A 174 13.44 -7.47 -13.33
CA LEU A 174 13.82 -8.04 -12.04
C LEU A 174 13.15 -7.31 -10.89
N GLY A 175 13.14 -5.97 -10.91
CA GLY A 175 12.47 -5.15 -9.90
C GLY A 175 10.98 -5.47 -9.82
N ILE A 176 10.29 -5.50 -10.96
CA ILE A 176 8.86 -5.82 -11.05
C ILE A 176 8.59 -7.24 -10.52
N LEU A 177 9.39 -8.23 -10.94
CA LEU A 177 9.21 -9.62 -10.50
C LEU A 177 9.37 -9.77 -8.98
N VAL A 178 10.43 -9.18 -8.42
CA VAL A 178 10.70 -9.22 -6.98
C VAL A 178 9.59 -8.51 -6.20
N GLY A 179 9.17 -7.33 -6.64
CA GLY A 179 8.04 -6.60 -6.01
C GLY A 179 6.75 -7.40 -6.04
N ALA A 180 6.43 -8.02 -7.17
CA ALA A 180 5.24 -8.84 -7.34
C ALA A 180 5.25 -10.08 -6.44
N LEU A 181 6.34 -10.84 -6.43
CA LEU A 181 6.48 -12.05 -5.61
C LEU A 181 6.46 -11.72 -4.12
N PHE A 182 7.19 -10.68 -3.71
CA PHE A 182 7.24 -10.25 -2.32
C PHE A 182 5.86 -9.87 -1.79
N THR A 183 5.12 -9.06 -2.53
CA THR A 183 3.78 -8.63 -2.14
C THR A 183 2.78 -9.79 -2.20
N ALA A 184 2.91 -10.70 -3.17
CA ALA A 184 2.06 -11.89 -3.25
C ALA A 184 2.24 -12.82 -2.03
N VAL A 185 3.45 -12.92 -1.50
CA VAL A 185 3.76 -13.71 -0.28
C VAL A 185 3.21 -13.02 0.97
N ILE A 186 3.48 -11.72 1.12
CA ILE A 186 3.02 -10.95 2.29
C ILE A 186 1.50 -10.72 2.25
N GLN A 187 0.91 -10.66 1.07
CA GLN A 187 -0.52 -10.37 0.83
C GLN A 187 -0.98 -9.00 1.36
N SER A 188 -0.04 -8.08 1.55
CA SER A 188 -0.31 -6.71 2.00
C SER A 188 0.54 -5.73 1.21
N SER A 189 -0.10 -4.97 0.32
CA SER A 189 0.57 -3.92 -0.44
C SER A 189 1.05 -2.77 0.44
N SER A 190 0.27 -2.41 1.44
CA SER A 190 0.64 -1.35 2.39
C SER A 190 1.91 -1.71 3.17
N ALA A 191 2.01 -2.96 3.66
CA ALA A 191 3.21 -3.45 4.32
C ALA A 191 4.40 -3.49 3.35
N SER A 192 4.19 -4.00 2.15
CA SER A 192 5.22 -4.12 1.12
C SER A 192 5.79 -2.75 0.71
N VAL A 193 4.92 -1.76 0.47
CA VAL A 193 5.32 -0.39 0.13
C VAL A 193 6.05 0.27 1.30
N GLY A 194 5.56 0.11 2.53
CA GLY A 194 6.21 0.66 3.72
C GLY A 194 7.61 0.08 3.96
N ILE A 195 7.81 -1.21 3.70
CA ILE A 195 9.14 -1.84 3.75
C ILE A 195 10.05 -1.24 2.67
N LEU A 196 9.55 -1.03 1.46
CA LEU A 196 10.30 -0.34 0.40
C LEU A 196 10.66 1.09 0.80
N GLN A 197 9.74 1.83 1.42
CA GLN A 197 9.99 3.17 1.96
C GLN A 197 11.06 3.15 3.05
N ALA A 198 11.03 2.18 3.96
CA ALA A 198 12.05 2.00 4.99
C ALA A 198 13.44 1.72 4.38
N LEU A 199 13.50 0.89 3.33
CA LEU A 199 14.75 0.63 2.61
C LEU A 199 15.24 1.91 1.88
N ALA A 200 14.35 2.65 1.24
CA ALA A 200 14.69 3.89 0.55
C ALA A 200 15.18 4.98 1.53
N SER A 201 14.64 5.05 2.75
CA SER A 201 15.06 6.01 3.77
C SER A 201 16.52 5.87 4.16
N THR A 202 17.10 4.70 3.98
CA THR A 202 18.52 4.44 4.22
C THR A 202 19.45 4.95 3.11
N GLY A 203 18.89 5.35 1.95
CA GLY A 203 19.63 5.77 0.76
C GLY A 203 20.26 4.61 -0.03
N MET A 204 19.98 3.34 0.33
CA MET A 204 20.58 2.18 -0.31
C MET A 204 19.94 1.79 -1.65
N ILE A 205 18.72 2.20 -1.89
CA ILE A 205 18.01 2.00 -3.16
C ILE A 205 17.59 3.36 -3.72
N PRO A 206 18.05 3.74 -4.94
CA PRO A 206 17.60 4.96 -5.58
C PRO A 206 16.16 4.82 -6.09
N LEU A 207 15.47 5.94 -6.26
CA LEU A 207 14.10 5.94 -6.80
C LEU A 207 14.01 5.28 -8.17
N SER A 208 15.04 5.47 -9.01
CA SER A 208 15.13 4.87 -10.36
C SER A 208 15.00 3.34 -10.37
N SER A 209 15.45 2.67 -9.31
CA SER A 209 15.30 1.22 -9.13
C SER A 209 14.03 0.87 -8.33
N ALA A 210 13.74 1.65 -7.29
CA ALA A 210 12.61 1.42 -6.39
C ALA A 210 11.26 1.47 -7.11
N VAL A 211 11.11 2.32 -8.14
CA VAL A 211 9.85 2.42 -8.91
C VAL A 211 9.46 1.10 -9.57
N PHE A 212 10.40 0.31 -10.06
CA PHE A 212 10.10 -0.98 -10.68
C PHE A 212 9.64 -2.02 -9.66
N VAL A 213 10.25 -2.02 -8.47
CA VAL A 213 9.78 -2.83 -7.34
C VAL A 213 8.37 -2.42 -6.96
N LEU A 214 8.11 -1.12 -6.85
CA LEU A 214 6.79 -0.55 -6.55
C LEU A 214 5.72 -0.97 -7.57
N PHE A 215 6.03 -0.93 -8.86
CA PHE A 215 5.11 -1.37 -9.90
C PHE A 215 4.79 -2.85 -9.78
N GLY A 216 5.79 -3.68 -9.47
CA GLY A 216 5.60 -5.10 -9.19
C GLY A 216 4.73 -5.34 -7.96
N GLN A 217 4.90 -4.56 -6.90
CA GLN A 217 4.09 -4.66 -5.68
C GLN A 217 2.59 -4.46 -5.97
N ASN A 218 2.24 -3.56 -6.90
CA ASN A 218 0.85 -3.37 -7.34
C ASN A 218 0.29 -4.64 -8.01
N ILE A 219 1.08 -5.34 -8.82
CA ILE A 219 0.66 -6.62 -9.42
C ILE A 219 0.49 -7.68 -8.34
N GLY A 220 1.44 -7.79 -7.41
CA GLY A 220 1.41 -8.78 -6.32
C GLY A 220 0.19 -8.65 -5.41
N THR A 221 -0.33 -7.44 -5.24
CA THR A 221 -1.55 -7.17 -4.47
C THR A 221 -2.77 -7.96 -4.98
N CYS A 222 -2.81 -8.28 -6.26
CA CYS A 222 -3.96 -8.96 -6.87
C CYS A 222 -4.14 -10.41 -6.41
N ILE A 223 -3.11 -11.03 -5.80
CA ILE A 223 -3.16 -12.44 -5.38
C ILE A 223 -4.30 -12.71 -4.39
N THR A 224 -4.61 -11.78 -3.49
CA THR A 224 -5.68 -11.93 -2.52
C THR A 224 -7.05 -12.05 -3.19
N ALA A 225 -7.31 -11.22 -4.20
CA ALA A 225 -8.53 -11.29 -5.00
C ALA A 225 -8.60 -12.57 -5.84
N VAL A 226 -7.45 -13.01 -6.41
CA VAL A 226 -7.36 -14.27 -7.16
C VAL A 226 -7.76 -15.44 -6.26
N LEU A 227 -7.14 -15.54 -5.08
CA LEU A 227 -7.45 -16.61 -4.12
C LEU A 227 -8.91 -16.56 -3.67
N ALA A 228 -9.45 -15.38 -3.36
CA ALA A 228 -10.83 -15.20 -2.94
C ALA A 228 -11.84 -15.59 -4.03
N SER A 229 -11.49 -15.46 -5.31
CA SER A 229 -12.39 -15.76 -6.42
C SER A 229 -12.48 -17.24 -6.79
N ILE A 230 -11.66 -18.10 -6.18
CA ILE A 230 -11.67 -19.53 -6.42
C ILE A 230 -13.03 -20.10 -6.01
N GLY A 231 -13.66 -20.85 -6.92
CA GLY A 231 -15.00 -21.42 -6.70
C GLY A 231 -16.17 -20.45 -6.88
N MET A 232 -15.92 -19.15 -7.11
CA MET A 232 -16.97 -18.15 -7.30
C MET A 232 -17.51 -18.13 -8.74
N LYS A 233 -18.63 -17.42 -8.94
CA LYS A 233 -19.28 -17.22 -10.24
C LYS A 233 -18.39 -16.45 -11.22
N VAL A 234 -18.70 -16.58 -12.51
CA VAL A 234 -17.92 -16.00 -13.61
C VAL A 234 -17.66 -14.50 -13.45
N ASN A 235 -18.68 -13.71 -13.06
CA ASN A 235 -18.51 -12.27 -12.91
C ASN A 235 -17.58 -11.89 -11.75
N ALA A 236 -17.58 -12.65 -10.66
CA ALA A 236 -16.62 -12.47 -9.57
C ALA A 236 -15.17 -12.73 -10.04
N LYS A 237 -14.96 -13.78 -10.81
CA LYS A 237 -13.67 -14.08 -11.45
C LYS A 237 -13.24 -12.98 -12.43
N ARG A 238 -14.18 -12.47 -13.24
CA ARG A 238 -13.91 -11.34 -14.15
C ARG A 238 -13.48 -10.10 -13.40
N THR A 239 -14.10 -9.82 -12.26
CA THR A 239 -13.70 -8.70 -11.38
C THR A 239 -12.23 -8.82 -10.97
N THR A 240 -11.80 -10.02 -10.59
CA THR A 240 -10.39 -10.30 -10.23
C THR A 240 -9.44 -10.13 -11.41
N VAL A 241 -9.83 -10.65 -12.59
CA VAL A 241 -9.01 -10.50 -13.81
C VAL A 241 -8.86 -9.03 -14.19
N ILE A 242 -9.91 -8.23 -14.08
CA ILE A 242 -9.86 -6.79 -14.35
C ILE A 242 -8.92 -6.08 -13.38
N HIS A 243 -8.95 -6.44 -12.09
CA HIS A 243 -7.99 -5.91 -11.10
C HIS A 243 -6.55 -6.22 -11.48
N LEU A 244 -6.28 -7.46 -11.89
CA LEU A 244 -4.95 -7.88 -12.35
C LEU A 244 -4.53 -7.13 -13.62
N LEU A 245 -5.41 -7.04 -14.61
CA LEU A 245 -5.14 -6.33 -15.86
C LEU A 245 -4.88 -4.84 -15.63
N PHE A 246 -5.62 -4.18 -14.74
CA PHE A 246 -5.37 -2.79 -14.36
C PHE A 246 -3.92 -2.60 -13.91
N ASN A 247 -3.44 -3.44 -13.00
CA ASN A 247 -2.09 -3.32 -12.46
C ASN A 247 -1.01 -3.73 -13.47
N ILE A 248 -1.26 -4.72 -14.33
CA ILE A 248 -0.33 -5.11 -15.40
C ILE A 248 -0.21 -3.99 -16.45
N ILE A 249 -1.34 -3.45 -16.92
CA ILE A 249 -1.35 -2.36 -17.91
C ILE A 249 -0.66 -1.12 -17.34
N GLY A 250 -0.98 -0.75 -16.08
CA GLY A 250 -0.31 0.35 -15.40
C GLY A 250 1.19 0.12 -15.29
N THR A 251 1.62 -1.08 -14.91
CA THR A 251 3.04 -1.43 -14.81
C THR A 251 3.77 -1.33 -16.14
N VAL A 252 3.20 -1.87 -17.22
CA VAL A 252 3.78 -1.77 -18.57
C VAL A 252 3.87 -0.31 -19.00
N LEU A 253 2.78 0.46 -18.83
CA LEU A 253 2.73 1.87 -19.19
C LEU A 253 3.81 2.68 -18.45
N PHE A 254 3.85 2.59 -17.13
CA PHE A 254 4.80 3.35 -16.32
C PHE A 254 6.24 2.87 -16.48
N THR A 255 6.47 1.60 -16.77
CA THR A 255 7.81 1.11 -17.13
C THR A 255 8.29 1.78 -18.42
N VAL A 256 7.45 1.85 -19.45
CA VAL A 256 7.78 2.56 -20.68
C VAL A 256 8.01 4.05 -20.40
N ILE A 257 7.14 4.69 -19.63
CA ILE A 257 7.30 6.11 -19.24
C ILE A 257 8.65 6.34 -18.54
N CYS A 258 9.04 5.48 -17.60
CA CYS A 258 10.33 5.57 -16.91
C CYS A 258 11.53 5.43 -17.87
N LEU A 259 11.41 4.58 -18.90
CA LEU A 259 12.51 4.33 -19.84
C LEU A 259 12.67 5.41 -20.92
N VAL A 260 11.57 6.11 -21.29
CA VAL A 260 11.58 7.06 -22.43
C VAL A 260 11.44 8.52 -21.99
N THR A 261 11.15 8.78 -20.72
CA THR A 261 10.98 10.14 -20.18
C THR A 261 11.77 10.32 -18.89
N PRO A 262 12.04 11.56 -18.45
CA PRO A 262 12.64 11.85 -17.15
C PRO A 262 11.61 11.76 -15.99
N TYR A 263 10.71 10.79 -16.03
CA TYR A 263 9.63 10.61 -15.04
C TYR A 263 10.16 10.55 -13.60
N VAL A 264 11.22 9.77 -13.38
CA VAL A 264 11.83 9.63 -12.05
C VAL A 264 12.30 10.99 -11.53
N THR A 265 12.97 11.78 -12.39
CA THR A 265 13.40 13.14 -12.04
C THR A 265 12.21 14.05 -11.69
N TRP A 266 11.09 13.93 -12.39
CA TRP A 266 9.89 14.71 -12.06
C TRP A 266 9.31 14.34 -10.70
N ILE A 267 9.28 13.04 -10.36
CA ILE A 267 8.83 12.59 -9.04
C ILE A 267 9.79 13.05 -7.94
N GLU A 268 11.10 12.97 -8.15
CA GLU A 268 12.11 13.47 -7.20
C GLU A 268 11.94 14.97 -6.95
N ALA A 269 11.62 15.74 -7.98
CA ALA A 269 11.42 17.19 -7.90
C ALA A 269 10.16 17.58 -7.09
N MET A 270 9.18 16.69 -6.93
CA MET A 270 7.98 16.95 -6.11
C MET A 270 8.33 17.06 -4.62
N THR A 271 9.27 16.25 -4.14
CA THR A 271 9.72 16.21 -2.74
C THR A 271 11.24 15.99 -2.71
N PRO A 272 12.05 17.01 -3.03
CA PRO A 272 13.49 16.87 -3.13
C PRO A 272 14.11 16.41 -1.80
N GLY A 273 15.01 15.44 -1.86
CA GLY A 273 15.73 14.95 -0.68
C GLY A 273 14.95 14.08 0.29
N ASP A 274 13.70 13.71 -0.07
CA ASP A 274 12.84 12.85 0.75
C ASP A 274 12.49 11.55 0.00
N PRO A 275 13.32 10.49 0.09
CA PRO A 275 13.08 9.24 -0.62
C PRO A 275 11.76 8.55 -0.23
N VAL A 276 11.33 8.66 1.02
CA VAL A 276 10.08 8.07 1.51
C VAL A 276 8.87 8.73 0.85
N ALA A 277 8.85 10.06 0.79
CA ALA A 277 7.80 10.81 0.11
C ALA A 277 7.84 10.60 -1.41
N GLN A 278 9.01 10.47 -2.01
CA GLN A 278 9.17 10.19 -3.44
C GLN A 278 8.51 8.86 -3.83
N ILE A 279 8.69 7.80 -3.04
CA ILE A 279 8.02 6.52 -3.27
C ILE A 279 6.50 6.66 -3.10
N ALA A 280 6.04 7.36 -2.07
CA ALA A 280 4.62 7.63 -1.86
C ALA A 280 4.00 8.37 -3.05
N ASN A 281 4.68 9.40 -3.55
CA ASN A 281 4.24 10.18 -4.71
C ASN A 281 4.22 9.33 -6.00
N ALA A 282 5.25 8.52 -6.24
CA ALA A 282 5.29 7.61 -7.37
C ALA A 282 4.12 6.61 -7.32
N HIS A 283 3.80 6.08 -6.14
CA HIS A 283 2.68 5.17 -5.94
C HIS A 283 1.33 5.85 -6.22
N THR A 284 1.14 7.06 -5.71
CA THR A 284 -0.09 7.84 -5.92
C THR A 284 -0.25 8.21 -7.39
N VAL A 285 0.78 8.72 -8.05
CA VAL A 285 0.75 9.09 -9.48
C VAL A 285 0.45 7.88 -10.35
N PHE A 286 1.11 6.75 -10.10
CA PHE A 286 0.83 5.50 -10.81
C PHE A 286 -0.66 5.14 -10.78
N ASN A 287 -1.26 5.10 -9.60
CA ASN A 287 -2.65 4.65 -9.44
C ASN A 287 -3.66 5.68 -9.96
N ILE A 288 -3.43 6.97 -9.76
CA ILE A 288 -4.32 8.02 -10.29
C ILE A 288 -4.26 8.05 -11.82
N VAL A 289 -3.08 8.10 -12.41
CA VAL A 289 -2.92 8.18 -13.87
C VAL A 289 -3.46 6.93 -14.55
N THR A 290 -3.15 5.74 -14.03
CA THR A 290 -3.67 4.48 -14.55
C THR A 290 -5.20 4.45 -14.48
N THR A 291 -5.79 4.92 -13.37
CA THR A 291 -7.25 5.04 -13.23
C THR A 291 -7.83 5.99 -14.26
N LEU A 292 -7.28 7.19 -14.42
CA LEU A 292 -7.79 8.17 -15.37
C LEU A 292 -7.73 7.67 -16.82
N LEU A 293 -6.67 6.96 -17.18
CA LEU A 293 -6.51 6.39 -18.53
C LEU A 293 -7.45 5.20 -18.78
N LEU A 294 -7.66 4.34 -17.80
CA LEU A 294 -8.47 3.13 -17.97
C LEU A 294 -9.95 3.32 -17.66
N LEU A 295 -10.32 4.39 -16.94
CA LEU A 295 -11.71 4.65 -16.56
C LEU A 295 -12.69 4.71 -17.73
N PRO A 296 -12.37 5.30 -18.90
CA PRO A 296 -13.25 5.29 -20.07
C PRO A 296 -13.46 3.87 -20.62
N PHE A 297 -12.48 2.99 -20.52
CA PHE A 297 -12.45 1.65 -21.10
C PHE A 297 -12.87 0.54 -20.15
N GLY A 298 -12.91 0.80 -18.86
CA GLY A 298 -13.10 -0.23 -17.82
C GLY A 298 -14.45 -0.98 -17.86
N THR A 299 -15.33 -0.65 -18.79
CA THR A 299 -16.63 -1.31 -18.98
C THR A 299 -16.78 -1.96 -20.35
N HIS A 300 -15.75 -1.96 -21.15
CA HIS A 300 -15.64 -2.60 -22.46
C HIS A 300 -14.70 -3.80 -22.41
#